data_0046d37e0620bfd663a49d9886effeaf
#
_entry.id   0046d37e0620bfd663a49d9886effeaf
#
_cell.length_a   1.000
_cell.length_b   1.000
_cell.length_c   1.000
_cell.angle_alpha   90.00
_cell.angle_beta   90.00
_cell.angle_gamma   90.00
#
_symmetry.space_group_name_H-M   'P 1'
#
loop_
_entity.id
_entity.type
_entity.pdbx_description
1 polymer ?
#
loop_
_entity_poly.entity_id
_entity_poly.type
_entity_poly.pdbx_seq_one_letter_code
_entity_poly.pdbx_strand_id
1 'polypeptide(L)'
;MIRFTPAAPGGPAIDWTNELARRAERSRHPALQTFYQAGCVSGDTPLQDAPLMALDIETTGLDARRDAIVSIGLVPFNLQRIAAGTPSTRWSNPGRR
;
A
#
# COMPACT_ATOMS: atom_id res chain seq x y z
N MET A 1 4.66 -17.97 4.67
CA MET A 1 3.69 -17.81 3.56
C MET A 1 2.53 -16.97 4.05
N ILE A 2 2.33 -15.82 3.45
CA ILE A 2 1.15 -14.97 3.73
C ILE A 2 -0.04 -15.67 3.09
N ARG A 3 -0.95 -16.21 3.91
CA ARG A 3 -2.22 -16.71 3.41
C ARG A 3 -3.14 -15.53 3.17
N PHE A 4 -3.42 -15.27 1.93
CA PHE A 4 -4.54 -14.41 1.56
C PHE A 4 -5.83 -15.21 1.85
N THR A 5 -6.50 -14.88 2.93
CA THR A 5 -7.86 -15.40 3.14
C THR A 5 -8.80 -14.45 2.42
N PRO A 6 -9.42 -14.84 1.32
CA PRO A 6 -10.41 -13.97 0.67
C PRO A 6 -11.52 -13.69 1.69
N ALA A 7 -11.98 -12.45 1.72
CA ALA A 7 -13.16 -12.10 2.50
C ALA A 7 -14.30 -13.05 2.12
N ALA A 8 -15.05 -13.52 3.10
CA ALA A 8 -16.21 -14.38 2.86
C ALA A 8 -17.15 -13.67 1.86
N PRO A 9 -17.61 -14.35 0.81
CA PRO A 9 -18.56 -13.76 -0.12
C PRO A 9 -19.82 -13.34 0.65
N GLY A 10 -20.19 -12.07 0.58
CA GLY A 10 -21.40 -11.52 1.18
C GLY A 10 -21.24 -10.66 2.43
N GLY A 11 -20.00 -10.36 2.87
CA GLY A 11 -19.76 -9.31 3.87
C GLY A 11 -19.99 -7.92 3.30
N PRO A 12 -20.36 -6.91 4.15
CA PRO A 12 -20.50 -5.52 3.68
C PRO A 12 -19.18 -5.04 3.11
N ALA A 13 -19.22 -4.41 1.92
CA ALA A 13 -18.05 -3.80 1.32
C ALA A 13 -17.52 -2.69 2.25
N ILE A 14 -16.20 -2.64 2.43
CA ILE A 14 -15.58 -1.58 3.22
C ILE A 14 -15.62 -0.29 2.40
N ASP A 15 -16.19 0.75 2.97
CA ASP A 15 -16.05 2.10 2.44
C ASP A 15 -14.67 2.65 2.80
N TRP A 16 -13.71 2.43 1.92
CA TRP A 16 -12.33 2.83 2.15
C TRP A 16 -12.13 4.34 2.25
N THR A 17 -12.96 5.13 1.56
CA THR A 17 -12.89 6.59 1.67
C THR A 17 -13.16 7.04 3.11
N ASN A 18 -14.24 6.56 3.70
CA ASN A 18 -14.57 6.87 5.09
C ASN A 18 -13.62 6.21 6.08
N GLU A 19 -13.18 4.99 5.81
CA GLU A 19 -12.22 4.29 6.68
C GLU A 19 -10.87 5.00 6.75
N LEU A 20 -10.34 5.45 5.62
CA LEU A 20 -9.08 6.20 5.59
C LEU A 20 -9.21 7.56 6.29
N ALA A 21 -10.34 8.26 6.12
CA ALA A 21 -10.61 9.50 6.84
C ALA A 21 -10.60 9.29 8.36
N ARG A 22 -11.25 8.24 8.86
CA ARG A 22 -11.24 7.89 10.28
C ARG A 22 -9.85 7.53 10.79
N ARG A 23 -9.06 6.82 10.01
CA ARG A 23 -7.67 6.48 10.36
C ARG A 23 -6.80 7.73 10.43
N ALA A 24 -6.97 8.67 9.52
CA ALA A 24 -6.29 9.94 9.54
C ALA A 24 -6.55 10.71 10.85
N GLU A 25 -7.81 10.79 11.27
CA GLU A 25 -8.20 11.47 12.52
C GLU A 25 -7.63 10.79 13.78
N ARG A 26 -7.56 9.47 13.77
CA ARG A 26 -7.07 8.69 14.92
C ARG A 26 -5.56 8.57 15.00
N SER A 27 -4.87 8.74 13.89
CA SER A 27 -3.42 8.57 13.85
C SER A 27 -2.72 9.72 14.58
N ARG A 28 -1.78 9.36 15.45
CA ARG A 28 -0.92 10.32 16.15
C ARG A 28 0.41 10.55 15.44
N HIS A 29 0.72 9.74 14.43
CA HIS A 29 1.97 9.85 13.70
C HIS A 29 1.76 10.70 12.44
N PRO A 30 2.51 11.83 12.27
CA PRO A 30 2.28 12.74 11.13
C PRO A 30 2.41 12.07 9.77
N ALA A 31 3.36 11.17 9.58
CA ALA A 31 3.53 10.46 8.31
C ALA A 31 2.33 9.56 8.00
N LEU A 32 1.75 8.90 9.00
CA LEU A 32 0.55 8.09 8.83
C LEU A 32 -0.68 8.96 8.58
N GLN A 33 -0.80 10.11 9.23
CA GLN A 33 -1.88 11.06 8.94
C GLN A 33 -1.83 11.50 7.48
N THR A 34 -0.67 11.88 6.99
CA THR A 34 -0.48 12.28 5.59
C THR A 34 -0.83 11.14 4.64
N PHE A 35 -0.42 9.92 4.94
CA PHE A 35 -0.73 8.73 4.15
C PHE A 35 -2.24 8.49 4.07
N TYR A 36 -2.94 8.52 5.19
CA TYR A 36 -4.38 8.30 5.23
C TYR A 36 -5.17 9.45 4.59
N GLN A 37 -4.72 10.70 4.76
CA GLN A 37 -5.33 11.89 4.15
C GLN A 37 -5.20 11.91 2.62
N ALA A 38 -4.20 11.25 2.07
CA ALA A 38 -4.05 11.10 0.62
C ALA A 38 -5.23 10.34 -0.01
N GLY A 39 -5.92 9.52 0.80
CA GLY A 39 -7.14 8.85 0.38
C GLY A 39 -6.89 7.71 -0.63
N CYS A 40 -7.96 7.37 -1.31
CA CYS A 40 -7.96 6.36 -2.37
C CYS A 40 -8.97 6.73 -3.44
N VAL A 41 -8.90 6.05 -4.57
CA VAL A 41 -9.94 6.17 -5.60
C VAL A 41 -11.27 5.61 -5.11
N SER A 42 -12.38 6.07 -5.68
CA SER A 42 -13.70 5.53 -5.39
C SER A 42 -13.75 4.02 -5.59
N GLY A 43 -14.45 3.30 -4.72
CA GLY A 43 -14.69 1.86 -4.87
C GLY A 43 -15.46 1.48 -6.14
N ASP A 44 -16.15 2.44 -6.76
CA ASP A 44 -16.86 2.26 -8.03
C ASP A 44 -15.97 2.48 -9.26
N THR A 45 -14.69 2.86 -9.07
CA THR A 45 -13.76 3.04 -10.18
C THR A 45 -13.47 1.70 -10.84
N PRO A 46 -13.71 1.54 -12.13
CA PRO A 46 -13.32 0.33 -12.85
C PRO A 46 -11.83 0.07 -12.70
N LEU A 47 -11.44 -1.19 -12.53
CA LEU A 47 -10.05 -1.56 -12.31
C LEU A 47 -9.12 -1.09 -13.45
N GLN A 48 -9.62 -1.09 -14.68
CA GLN A 48 -8.90 -0.58 -15.85
C GLN A 48 -8.56 0.91 -15.79
N ASP A 49 -9.34 1.68 -15.01
CA ASP A 49 -9.17 3.13 -14.85
C ASP A 49 -8.51 3.48 -13.51
N ALA A 50 -8.33 2.50 -12.64
CA ALA A 50 -7.70 2.71 -11.34
C ALA A 50 -6.19 2.85 -11.47
N PRO A 51 -5.58 3.85 -10.81
CA PRO A 51 -4.12 3.88 -10.66
C PRO A 51 -3.69 2.76 -9.72
N LEU A 52 -2.77 1.93 -10.18
CA LEU A 52 -2.25 0.81 -9.43
C LEU A 52 -0.76 1.01 -9.14
N MET A 53 -0.32 0.48 -8.01
CA MET A 53 1.06 0.53 -7.59
C MET A 53 1.50 -0.87 -7.13
N ALA A 54 2.52 -1.41 -7.75
CA ALA A 54 3.17 -2.60 -7.24
C ALA A 54 4.12 -2.21 -6.10
N LEU A 55 4.02 -2.91 -5.01
CA LEU A 55 4.84 -2.70 -3.82
C LEU A 55 5.67 -3.96 -3.57
N ASP A 56 6.98 -3.79 -3.47
CA ASP A 56 7.91 -4.84 -3.06
C ASP A 56 8.70 -4.39 -1.83
N ILE A 57 8.78 -5.26 -0.84
CA ILE A 57 9.44 -4.97 0.44
C ILE A 57 10.50 -6.03 0.71
N GLU A 58 11.75 -5.58 0.90
CA GLU A 58 12.84 -6.41 1.39
C GLU A 58 12.97 -6.24 2.90
N THR A 59 13.09 -7.34 3.61
CA THR A 59 13.21 -7.35 5.07
C THR A 59 14.37 -8.23 5.53
N THR A 60 14.73 -8.12 6.81
CA THR A 60 15.74 -9.01 7.42
C THR A 60 15.16 -10.39 7.79
N GLY A 61 13.83 -10.56 7.75
CA GLY A 61 13.13 -11.78 8.06
C GLY A 61 11.62 -11.56 8.10
N LEU A 62 10.88 -12.53 8.58
CA LEU A 62 9.42 -12.56 8.52
C LEU A 62 8.72 -12.22 9.86
N ASP A 63 9.49 -11.94 10.91
CA ASP A 63 8.93 -11.56 12.20
C ASP A 63 8.80 -10.05 12.30
N ALA A 64 7.58 -9.54 12.17
CA ALA A 64 7.29 -8.10 12.20
C ALA A 64 7.69 -7.40 13.51
N ARG A 65 7.94 -8.13 14.60
CA ARG A 65 8.37 -7.59 15.89
C ARG A 65 9.89 -7.44 15.99
N ARG A 66 10.64 -8.26 15.27
CA ARG A 66 12.11 -8.41 15.39
C ARG A 66 12.83 -7.98 14.15
N ASP A 67 12.22 -8.16 13.00
CA ASP A 67 12.82 -7.88 11.72
C ASP A 67 12.53 -6.46 11.24
N ALA A 68 13.43 -5.94 10.44
CA ALA A 68 13.34 -4.57 9.93
C ALA A 68 13.17 -4.57 8.42
N ILE A 69 12.49 -3.55 7.92
CA ILE A 69 12.42 -3.25 6.50
C ILE A 69 13.79 -2.73 6.04
N VAL A 70 14.34 -3.32 5.00
CA VAL A 70 15.61 -2.92 4.39
C VAL A 70 15.38 -1.97 3.22
N SER A 71 14.43 -2.30 2.35
CA SER A 71 14.09 -1.46 1.20
C SER A 71 12.63 -1.63 0.80
N ILE A 72 12.09 -0.63 0.13
CA ILE A 72 10.75 -0.63 -0.45
C ILE A 72 10.87 -0.19 -1.90
N GLY A 73 10.35 -0.99 -2.81
CA GLY A 73 10.22 -0.67 -4.22
C GLY A 73 8.78 -0.37 -4.59
N LEU A 74 8.55 0.66 -5.38
CA LEU A 74 7.23 1.07 -5.85
C LEU A 74 7.25 1.24 -7.36
N VAL A 75 6.36 0.57 -8.07
CA VAL A 75 6.23 0.66 -9.52
C VAL A 75 4.78 0.96 -9.89
N PRO A 76 4.48 2.14 -10.45
CA PRO A 76 3.15 2.43 -10.95
C PRO A 76 2.85 1.61 -12.21
N PHE A 77 1.63 1.14 -12.33
CA PHE A 77 1.17 0.39 -13.50
C PHE A 77 -0.34 0.52 -13.69
N ASN A 78 -0.82 0.04 -14.82
CA ASN A 78 -2.24 -0.19 -15.06
C ASN A 78 -2.42 -1.55 -15.78
N LEU A 79 -3.64 -1.98 -16.01
CA LEU A 79 -3.90 -3.29 -16.63
C LEU A 79 -3.41 -3.41 -18.07
N GLN A 80 -3.11 -2.30 -18.74
CA GLN A 80 -2.67 -2.28 -20.13
C GLN A 80 -1.16 -2.12 -20.25
N ARG A 81 -0.49 -1.63 -19.19
CA ARG A 81 0.90 -1.19 -19.26
C ARG A 81 1.60 -1.35 -17.92
N ILE A 82 2.67 -2.11 -17.92
CA ILE A 82 3.70 -1.95 -16.89
C ILE A 82 4.58 -0.79 -17.35
N ALA A 83 4.66 0.27 -16.56
CA ALA A 83 5.46 1.43 -16.91
C ALA A 83 6.96 1.13 -16.67
N ALA A 84 7.51 0.24 -17.51
CA ALA A 84 8.94 -0.05 -17.56
C ALA A 84 9.68 1.13 -18.18
N GLY A 85 10.06 2.10 -17.44
CA GLY A 85 10.73 3.33 -17.90
C GLY A 85 10.29 4.55 -17.10
N THR A 86 9.27 4.41 -16.27
CA THR A 86 8.93 5.39 -15.25
C THR A 86 9.88 5.21 -14.07
N PRO A 87 10.43 6.28 -13.48
CA PRO A 87 11.28 6.17 -12.30
C PRO A 87 10.53 5.43 -11.19
N SER A 88 10.98 4.23 -10.84
CA SER A 88 10.50 3.55 -9.65
C SER A 88 11.06 4.26 -8.42
N THR A 89 10.22 4.54 -7.45
CA THR A 89 10.68 5.06 -6.17
C THR A 89 11.22 3.91 -5.33
N ARG A 90 12.48 4.00 -4.96
CA ARG A 90 13.13 3.03 -4.06
C ARG A 90 13.56 3.75 -2.80
N TRP A 91 13.11 3.23 -1.67
CA TRP A 91 13.62 3.63 -0.36
C TRP A 91 14.52 2.52 0.17
N SER A 92 15.63 2.88 0.78
CA SER A 92 16.51 1.95 1.50
C SER A 92 16.78 2.46 2.91
N ASN A 93 16.81 1.55 3.86
CA ASN A 93 17.06 1.89 5.26
C ASN A 93 18.53 2.33 5.42
N PRO A 94 18.81 3.60 5.79
CA PRO A 94 20.19 4.10 5.90
C PRO A 94 20.96 3.49 7.07
N GLY A 95 20.28 2.90 8.03
CA GLY A 95 20.92 2.24 9.19
C GLY A 95 21.35 0.79 8.92
N ARG A 96 21.10 0.28 7.71
CA ARG A 96 21.50 -1.07 7.31
C ARG A 96 22.20 -1.02 5.94
N ARG A 97 23.46 -1.12 6.01
CA ARG A 97 24.34 -1.33 4.83
C ARG A 97 24.79 -2.78 4.77
#